data_313c3cd36c1724e64556df67e7688f72
#
_entry.id   313c3cd36c1724e64556df67e7688f72
#
_cell.length_a   1.000
_cell.length_b   1.000
_cell.length_c   1.000
_cell.angle_alpha   90.00
_cell.angle_beta   90.00
_cell.angle_gamma   90.00
#
_symmetry.space_group_name_H-M   'P 1'
#
loop_
_entity.id
_entity.type
_entity.pdbx_description
1 polymer ?
#
loop_
_entity_poly.entity_id
_entity_poly.type
_entity_poly.pdbx_seq_one_letter_code
_entity_poly.pdbx_strand_id
1 'polypeptide(L)'
;MKRRFIIYSIMLCLLTVYMPSHASAGSKINVFVSIAPQKYFVNAIGREFVDATVMVAPNRNPADYEPAPSQMMLMSKADIYFAVGVPFETTWLEKFSNINPGMKVIHTDADIKKKPINRHDIIAPWRTHQKHGRGHSHVSMDPHIWLSPPLVKIQAEHILNGLISIDPARRKIYKKNYSQFIAQIERLDKKFKTLFSKDTGKKKFLVFHPSWGYFADAYGLTQISIEIEGKNPKARELNNLITFARQQHIQIIFVQPQFSTKQAKIIASEINGQVIFADPLAENWYDNIQAVAMAIKQELK
;
A
#
# COMPACT_ATOMS: atom_id res chain seq x y z
N MET A 1 -39.65 -63.26 -64.66
CA MET A 1 -39.80 -61.88 -64.22
C MET A 1 -39.16 -61.72 -62.85
N LYS A 2 -37.99 -61.11 -62.79
CA LYS A 2 -37.24 -60.93 -61.51
C LYS A 2 -37.37 -59.46 -61.05
N ARG A 3 -38.07 -59.23 -59.94
CA ARG A 3 -38.17 -57.90 -59.27
C ARG A 3 -36.90 -57.69 -58.38
N ARG A 4 -36.10 -56.69 -58.70
CA ARG A 4 -34.96 -56.21 -57.86
C ARG A 4 -35.50 -55.23 -56.86
N PHE A 5 -35.34 -55.53 -55.60
CA PHE A 5 -35.55 -54.58 -54.52
C PHE A 5 -34.25 -53.79 -54.27
N ILE A 6 -34.31 -52.47 -54.43
CA ILE A 6 -33.21 -51.55 -54.09
C ILE A 6 -33.44 -51.06 -52.65
N ILE A 7 -32.58 -51.49 -51.78
CA ILE A 7 -32.56 -50.99 -50.35
C ILE A 7 -31.73 -49.73 -50.30
N TYR A 8 -32.34 -48.55 -50.09
CA TYR A 8 -31.66 -47.31 -49.76
C TYR A 8 -31.30 -47.30 -48.32
N SER A 9 -30.00 -47.41 -47.96
CA SER A 9 -29.45 -47.22 -46.64
C SER A 9 -29.32 -45.71 -46.42
N ILE A 10 -30.18 -45.11 -45.60
CA ILE A 10 -30.06 -43.72 -45.18
C ILE A 10 -29.05 -43.67 -44.01
N MET A 11 -27.84 -43.24 -44.35
CA MET A 11 -26.77 -42.97 -43.37
C MET A 11 -27.02 -41.59 -42.72
N LEU A 12 -27.63 -41.59 -41.55
CA LEU A 12 -27.90 -40.39 -40.73
C LEU A 12 -26.60 -39.96 -40.05
N CYS A 13 -25.85 -39.00 -40.66
CA CYS A 13 -24.70 -38.33 -40.02
C CYS A 13 -25.20 -37.43 -38.87
N LEU A 14 -25.05 -37.88 -37.62
CA LEU A 14 -25.17 -37.05 -36.45
C LEU A 14 -23.98 -36.06 -36.40
N LEU A 15 -24.19 -34.86 -36.95
CA LEU A 15 -23.29 -33.71 -36.68
C LEU A 15 -23.52 -33.29 -35.24
N THR A 16 -22.65 -33.74 -34.34
CA THR A 16 -22.55 -33.15 -33.00
C THR A 16 -21.98 -31.73 -33.13
N VAL A 17 -22.85 -30.75 -33.14
CA VAL A 17 -22.44 -29.34 -33.04
C VAL A 17 -21.77 -29.14 -31.66
N TYR A 18 -20.45 -29.13 -31.69
CA TYR A 18 -19.65 -28.71 -30.53
C TYR A 18 -19.88 -27.22 -30.35
N MET A 19 -20.93 -26.85 -29.59
CA MET A 19 -21.10 -25.48 -29.14
C MET A 19 -19.98 -25.19 -28.10
N PRO A 20 -19.06 -24.26 -28.40
CA PRO A 20 -18.14 -23.82 -27.35
C PRO A 20 -19.01 -23.28 -26.23
N SER A 21 -18.91 -23.90 -25.05
CA SER A 21 -19.51 -23.39 -23.82
C SER A 21 -18.86 -22.01 -23.60
N HIS A 22 -19.60 -20.95 -23.94
CA HIS A 22 -19.24 -19.61 -23.51
C HIS A 22 -19.30 -19.65 -21.99
N ALA A 23 -18.16 -19.84 -21.35
CA ALA A 23 -18.03 -19.59 -19.93
C ALA A 23 -18.58 -18.18 -19.71
N SER A 24 -19.75 -18.08 -19.11
CA SER A 24 -20.33 -16.81 -18.68
C SER A 24 -19.23 -16.09 -17.91
N ALA A 25 -18.73 -15.00 -18.48
CA ALA A 25 -17.80 -14.14 -17.78
C ALA A 25 -18.58 -13.62 -16.56
N GLY A 26 -18.48 -14.35 -15.43
CA GLY A 26 -19.13 -13.98 -14.20
C GLY A 26 -18.78 -12.52 -13.88
N SER A 27 -19.73 -11.78 -13.36
CA SER A 27 -19.53 -10.37 -12.99
C SER A 27 -18.24 -10.21 -12.18
N LYS A 28 -17.51 -9.11 -12.42
CA LYS A 28 -16.35 -8.76 -11.61
C LYS A 28 -16.79 -8.50 -10.17
N ILE A 29 -15.92 -8.80 -9.23
CA ILE A 29 -16.11 -8.41 -7.82
C ILE A 29 -15.83 -6.91 -7.71
N ASN A 30 -16.79 -6.13 -7.21
CA ASN A 30 -16.61 -4.72 -6.90
C ASN A 30 -15.85 -4.57 -5.59
N VAL A 31 -14.59 -4.22 -5.67
CA VAL A 31 -13.68 -4.11 -4.53
C VAL A 31 -13.47 -2.64 -4.19
N PHE A 32 -13.59 -2.29 -2.91
CA PHE A 32 -13.04 -1.04 -2.40
C PHE A 32 -11.78 -1.28 -1.59
N VAL A 33 -10.85 -0.34 -1.70
CA VAL A 33 -9.62 -0.30 -0.92
C VAL A 33 -9.43 1.09 -0.34
N SER A 34 -8.81 1.20 0.82
CA SER A 34 -8.59 2.51 1.45
C SER A 34 -7.60 3.37 0.69
N ILE A 35 -6.50 2.80 0.20
CA ILE A 35 -5.39 3.52 -0.41
C ILE A 35 -4.93 2.88 -1.73
N ALA A 36 -4.31 3.67 -2.59
CA ALA A 36 -3.91 3.25 -3.93
C ALA A 36 -2.92 2.05 -3.96
N PRO A 37 -1.93 1.91 -3.05
CA PRO A 37 -1.11 0.70 -2.98
C PRO A 37 -1.89 -0.60 -2.82
N GLN A 38 -3.00 -0.61 -2.05
CA GLN A 38 -3.84 -1.80 -1.91
C GLN A 38 -4.50 -2.20 -3.22
N LYS A 39 -4.87 -1.24 -4.08
CA LYS A 39 -5.40 -1.54 -5.42
C LYS A 39 -4.40 -2.35 -6.25
N TYR A 40 -3.11 -2.00 -6.18
CA TYR A 40 -2.05 -2.79 -6.81
C TYR A 40 -2.06 -4.25 -6.31
N PHE A 41 -2.17 -4.47 -5.00
CA PHE A 41 -2.17 -5.81 -4.40
C PHE A 41 -3.42 -6.60 -4.81
N VAL A 42 -4.60 -5.97 -4.75
CA VAL A 42 -5.88 -6.58 -5.17
C VAL A 42 -5.82 -6.96 -6.65
N ASN A 43 -5.34 -6.07 -7.52
CA ASN A 43 -5.22 -6.33 -8.96
C ASN A 43 -4.19 -7.42 -9.26
N ALA A 44 -3.10 -7.53 -8.49
CA ALA A 44 -2.12 -8.59 -8.65
C ALA A 44 -2.72 -9.99 -8.40
N ILE A 45 -3.68 -10.11 -7.47
CA ILE A 45 -4.32 -11.37 -7.07
C ILE A 45 -5.62 -11.61 -7.85
N GLY A 46 -6.47 -10.60 -7.96
CA GLY A 46 -7.81 -10.70 -8.57
C GLY A 46 -7.81 -10.58 -10.09
N ARG A 47 -6.84 -9.82 -10.66
CA ARG A 47 -6.69 -9.54 -12.10
C ARG A 47 -8.02 -9.09 -12.74
N GLU A 48 -8.39 -9.71 -13.87
CA GLU A 48 -9.61 -9.42 -14.65
C GLU A 48 -10.93 -9.71 -13.92
N PHE A 49 -10.89 -10.39 -12.78
CA PHE A 49 -12.07 -10.78 -12.01
C PHE A 49 -12.46 -9.78 -10.92
N VAL A 50 -11.72 -8.70 -10.77
CA VAL A 50 -11.99 -7.63 -9.82
C VAL A 50 -12.09 -6.29 -10.52
N ASP A 51 -12.87 -5.39 -9.93
CA ASP A 51 -12.87 -3.95 -10.24
C ASP A 51 -12.59 -3.20 -8.95
N ALA A 52 -11.35 -2.71 -8.80
CA ALA A 52 -10.86 -2.12 -7.56
C ALA A 52 -10.92 -0.59 -7.60
N THR A 53 -11.72 -0.02 -6.71
CA THR A 53 -11.87 1.43 -6.48
C THR A 53 -11.12 1.84 -5.22
N VAL A 54 -10.37 2.94 -5.30
CA VAL A 54 -9.63 3.54 -4.17
C VAL A 54 -10.52 4.56 -3.47
N MET A 55 -10.59 4.49 -2.14
CA MET A 55 -11.37 5.46 -1.35
C MET A 55 -10.62 6.80 -1.23
N VAL A 56 -9.37 6.81 -0.80
CA VAL A 56 -8.59 8.05 -0.67
C VAL A 56 -8.16 8.54 -2.05
N ALA A 57 -8.70 9.68 -2.45
CA ALA A 57 -8.40 10.29 -3.75
C ALA A 57 -6.91 10.63 -3.89
N PRO A 58 -6.37 10.70 -5.13
CA PRO A 58 -4.98 11.06 -5.37
C PRO A 58 -4.57 12.36 -4.67
N ASN A 59 -3.34 12.41 -4.15
CA ASN A 59 -2.76 13.55 -3.44
C ASN A 59 -3.52 13.99 -2.17
N ARG A 60 -4.42 13.15 -1.65
CA ARG A 60 -5.10 13.41 -0.37
C ARG A 60 -4.44 12.62 0.75
N ASN A 61 -4.53 13.17 1.97
CA ASN A 61 -3.95 12.53 3.15
C ASN A 61 -4.98 11.57 3.78
N PRO A 62 -4.65 10.28 3.99
CA PRO A 62 -5.54 9.33 4.65
C PRO A 62 -5.82 9.64 6.13
N ALA A 63 -5.08 10.57 6.74
CA ALA A 63 -5.27 10.89 8.15
C ALA A 63 -6.56 11.69 8.41
N ASP A 64 -6.96 12.53 7.45
CA ASP A 64 -8.08 13.46 7.56
C ASP A 64 -9.05 13.38 6.36
N TYR A 65 -9.04 12.23 5.68
CA TYR A 65 -9.85 12.05 4.47
C TYR A 65 -11.34 11.94 4.77
N GLU A 66 -12.13 12.70 4.02
CA GLU A 66 -13.59 12.60 4.02
C GLU A 66 -14.08 12.16 2.63
N PRO A 67 -14.79 11.02 2.54
CA PRO A 67 -15.33 10.53 1.28
C PRO A 67 -16.37 11.46 0.67
N ALA A 68 -16.29 11.66 -0.65
CA ALA A 68 -17.30 12.43 -1.39
C ALA A 68 -18.64 11.66 -1.51
N PRO A 69 -19.79 12.35 -1.65
CA PRO A 69 -21.08 11.70 -1.84
C PRO A 69 -21.13 10.70 -3.00
N SER A 70 -20.42 10.98 -4.10
CA SER A 70 -20.30 10.06 -5.24
C SER A 70 -19.59 8.77 -4.89
N GLN A 71 -18.60 8.81 -4.00
CA GLN A 71 -17.90 7.61 -3.53
C GLN A 71 -18.81 6.78 -2.61
N MET A 72 -19.66 7.42 -1.80
CA MET A 72 -20.64 6.73 -0.97
C MET A 72 -21.70 6.00 -1.82
N MET A 73 -22.11 6.58 -2.94
CA MET A 73 -23.00 5.89 -3.90
C MET A 73 -22.34 4.67 -4.55
N LEU A 74 -21.04 4.74 -4.87
CA LEU A 74 -20.30 3.58 -5.40
C LEU A 74 -20.11 2.51 -4.32
N MET A 75 -19.85 2.93 -3.07
CA MET A 75 -19.68 2.06 -1.91
C MET A 75 -20.92 1.19 -1.66
N SER A 76 -22.13 1.71 -1.91
CA SER A 76 -23.39 0.95 -1.73
C SER A 76 -23.49 -0.29 -2.64
N LYS A 77 -22.63 -0.41 -3.66
CA LYS A 77 -22.57 -1.51 -4.62
C LYS A 77 -21.32 -2.40 -4.45
N ALA A 78 -20.51 -2.12 -3.46
CA ALA A 78 -19.30 -2.89 -3.21
C ALA A 78 -19.61 -4.28 -2.65
N ASP A 79 -18.89 -5.30 -3.12
CA ASP A 79 -18.98 -6.66 -2.58
C ASP A 79 -18.05 -6.83 -1.37
N ILE A 80 -16.91 -6.12 -1.39
CA ILE A 80 -15.87 -6.24 -0.38
C ILE A 80 -15.06 -4.94 -0.24
N TYR A 81 -14.69 -4.61 1.00
CA TYR A 81 -13.79 -3.52 1.37
C TYR A 81 -12.54 -4.08 2.05
N PHE A 82 -11.36 -3.72 1.57
CA PHE A 82 -10.10 -4.03 2.24
C PHE A 82 -9.59 -2.80 3.00
N ALA A 83 -9.71 -2.86 4.32
CA ALA A 83 -9.15 -1.86 5.23
C ALA A 83 -7.66 -2.14 5.50
N VAL A 84 -6.89 -1.11 5.86
CA VAL A 84 -5.45 -1.19 6.17
C VAL A 84 -5.08 -0.55 7.51
N GLY A 85 -6.07 0.02 8.19
CA GLY A 85 -5.90 0.67 9.50
C GLY A 85 -5.35 2.09 9.41
N VAL A 86 -5.66 2.83 8.33
CA VAL A 86 -5.41 4.27 8.23
C VAL A 86 -6.45 5.07 9.04
N PRO A 87 -6.10 6.27 9.55
CA PRO A 87 -6.92 6.95 10.55
C PRO A 87 -8.37 7.24 10.13
N PHE A 88 -8.65 7.61 8.88
CA PHE A 88 -10.01 7.90 8.45
C PHE A 88 -10.96 6.70 8.60
N GLU A 89 -10.44 5.47 8.52
CA GLU A 89 -11.22 4.24 8.66
C GLU A 89 -11.93 4.15 10.01
N THR A 90 -11.33 4.66 11.09
CA THR A 90 -11.94 4.66 12.43
C THR A 90 -13.27 5.41 12.49
N THR A 91 -13.43 6.43 11.63
CA THR A 91 -14.65 7.23 11.55
C THR A 91 -15.63 6.72 10.50
N TRP A 92 -15.13 6.07 9.44
CA TRP A 92 -15.93 5.81 8.25
C TRP A 92 -16.32 4.35 8.03
N LEU A 93 -15.58 3.34 8.55
CA LEU A 93 -15.90 1.93 8.29
C LEU A 93 -17.30 1.53 8.80
N GLU A 94 -17.69 2.00 9.97
CA GLU A 94 -19.05 1.74 10.49
C GLU A 94 -20.12 2.36 9.58
N LYS A 95 -19.89 3.60 9.10
CA LYS A 95 -20.81 4.27 8.15
C LYS A 95 -20.91 3.50 6.83
N PHE A 96 -19.78 2.96 6.31
CA PHE A 96 -19.77 2.14 5.11
C PHE A 96 -20.59 0.85 5.30
N SER A 97 -20.40 0.17 6.42
CA SER A 97 -21.18 -1.03 6.77
C SER A 97 -22.66 -0.76 6.92
N ASN A 98 -23.03 0.42 7.45
CA ASN A 98 -24.44 0.82 7.58
C ASN A 98 -25.08 1.14 6.21
N ILE A 99 -24.33 1.70 5.26
CA ILE A 99 -24.80 1.99 3.90
C ILE A 99 -24.94 0.70 3.09
N ASN A 100 -24.02 -0.24 3.27
CA ASN A 100 -24.00 -1.53 2.58
C ASN A 100 -23.77 -2.69 3.55
N PRO A 101 -24.82 -3.16 4.25
CA PRO A 101 -24.69 -4.27 5.21
C PRO A 101 -24.28 -5.62 4.58
N GLY A 102 -24.43 -5.75 3.26
CA GLY A 102 -24.01 -6.95 2.52
C GLY A 102 -22.52 -6.97 2.16
N MET A 103 -21.84 -5.82 2.26
CA MET A 103 -20.43 -5.72 1.95
C MET A 103 -19.55 -6.37 3.03
N LYS A 104 -18.61 -7.21 2.63
CA LYS A 104 -17.60 -7.73 3.57
C LYS A 104 -16.51 -6.68 3.82
N VAL A 105 -16.17 -6.45 5.08
CA VAL A 105 -15.00 -5.65 5.47
C VAL A 105 -13.90 -6.59 5.95
N ILE A 106 -12.73 -6.51 5.31
CA ILE A 106 -11.54 -7.32 5.63
C ILE A 106 -10.42 -6.38 6.05
N HIS A 107 -9.92 -6.56 7.26
CA HIS A 107 -8.77 -5.85 7.79
C HIS A 107 -7.48 -6.51 7.30
N THR A 108 -6.81 -5.90 6.31
CA THR A 108 -5.54 -6.42 5.78
C THR A 108 -4.36 -6.17 6.74
N ASP A 109 -4.57 -5.34 7.75
CA ASP A 109 -3.64 -5.07 8.84
C ASP A 109 -3.79 -6.03 10.03
N ALA A 110 -4.76 -6.94 10.01
CA ALA A 110 -4.86 -8.02 10.98
C ALA A 110 -3.56 -8.83 11.00
N ASP A 111 -3.21 -9.38 12.16
CA ASP A 111 -1.97 -10.12 12.41
C ASP A 111 -0.66 -9.31 12.28
N ILE A 112 -0.75 -8.00 11.99
CA ILE A 112 0.41 -7.11 11.97
C ILE A 112 0.48 -6.33 13.28
N LYS A 113 1.53 -6.61 14.08
CA LYS A 113 1.80 -5.83 15.29
C LYS A 113 2.29 -4.44 14.91
N LYS A 114 1.40 -3.47 14.92
CA LYS A 114 1.73 -2.07 14.65
C LYS A 114 2.65 -1.51 15.73
N LYS A 115 3.51 -0.57 15.32
CA LYS A 115 4.43 0.17 16.18
C LYS A 115 3.95 1.59 16.36
N PRO A 116 4.27 2.26 17.49
CA PRO A 116 4.04 3.69 17.59
C PRO A 116 4.76 4.47 16.48
N ILE A 117 4.11 5.44 15.87
CA ILE A 117 4.68 6.20 14.75
C ILE A 117 6.02 6.87 15.11
N ASN A 118 6.17 7.30 16.34
CA ASN A 118 7.40 7.95 16.85
C ASN A 118 8.52 6.94 17.22
N ARG A 119 8.28 5.63 17.16
CA ARG A 119 9.29 4.62 17.54
C ARG A 119 10.28 4.34 16.42
N HIS A 120 9.92 4.64 15.19
CA HIS A 120 10.81 4.55 14.04
C HIS A 120 11.74 5.77 13.94
N ASP A 121 11.35 6.87 14.59
CA ASP A 121 12.21 8.01 14.74
C ASP A 121 13.10 7.76 15.96
N ILE A 122 14.39 7.60 15.76
CA ILE A 122 15.32 7.89 16.86
C ILE A 122 14.91 9.27 17.34
N ILE A 123 14.57 9.38 18.65
CA ILE A 123 14.22 10.65 19.31
C ILE A 123 15.08 11.72 18.68
N ALA A 124 14.45 12.58 17.89
CA ALA A 124 15.16 13.55 17.09
C ALA A 124 16.16 14.27 18.00
N PRO A 125 17.48 14.14 17.83
CA PRO A 125 18.46 14.64 18.80
C PRO A 125 18.37 16.16 18.98
N TRP A 126 17.66 16.83 18.08
CA TRP A 126 17.36 18.27 18.13
C TRP A 126 16.11 18.65 18.90
N ARG A 127 15.27 17.66 19.32
CA ARG A 127 14.14 17.96 20.20
C ARG A 127 14.67 18.40 21.55
N THR A 128 14.40 19.64 21.94
CA THR A 128 14.53 20.02 23.33
C THR A 128 13.54 19.20 24.14
N HIS A 129 14.04 18.46 25.15
CA HIS A 129 13.19 17.71 26.10
C HIS A 129 12.23 18.67 26.79
N GLN A 130 11.13 19.03 26.17
CA GLN A 130 9.99 19.54 26.91
C GLN A 130 9.41 18.33 27.63
N LYS A 131 9.52 18.32 28.99
CA LYS A 131 8.74 17.45 29.83
C LYS A 131 7.28 17.74 29.50
N HIS A 132 6.71 16.95 28.59
CA HIS A 132 5.28 16.98 28.38
C HIS A 132 4.66 16.54 29.71
N GLY A 133 3.86 17.43 30.28
CA GLY A 133 3.05 17.13 31.46
C GLY A 133 2.28 15.83 31.20
N ARG A 134 1.95 15.09 32.23
CA ARG A 134 1.18 13.84 32.26
C ARG A 134 -0.22 14.02 31.66
N GLY A 135 -0.31 14.43 30.38
CA GLY A 135 -1.50 14.30 29.59
C GLY A 135 -1.42 12.93 28.88
N HIS A 136 -2.47 12.15 28.90
CA HIS A 136 -2.62 10.89 28.16
C HIS A 136 -2.49 11.21 26.67
N SER A 137 -1.25 11.25 26.15
CA SER A 137 -1.03 11.30 24.70
C SER A 137 -1.42 9.91 24.19
N HIS A 138 -2.52 9.83 23.47
CA HIS A 138 -2.82 8.65 22.67
C HIS A 138 -1.65 8.44 21.70
N VAL A 139 -0.86 7.42 21.98
CA VAL A 139 0.26 7.05 21.10
C VAL A 139 -0.34 6.58 19.78
N SER A 140 -0.25 7.42 18.76
CA SER A 140 -0.72 7.06 17.42
C SER A 140 0.14 5.91 16.88
N MET A 141 -0.52 4.83 16.44
CA MET A 141 0.14 3.68 15.81
C MET A 141 0.44 4.00 14.35
N ASP A 142 1.62 3.61 13.88
CA ASP A 142 2.04 3.79 12.50
C ASP A 142 1.19 2.91 11.56
N PRO A 143 0.42 3.49 10.61
CA PRO A 143 -0.38 2.73 9.68
C PRO A 143 0.38 2.26 8.44
N HIS A 144 1.61 2.75 8.17
CA HIS A 144 2.30 2.64 6.88
C HIS A 144 2.90 1.25 6.58
N ILE A 145 2.17 0.19 6.95
CA ILE A 145 2.59 -1.22 6.84
C ILE A 145 2.81 -1.67 5.38
N TRP A 146 2.16 -1.03 4.41
CA TRP A 146 2.26 -1.36 2.98
C TRP A 146 3.60 -0.97 2.36
N LEU A 147 4.44 -0.19 3.06
CA LEU A 147 5.78 0.18 2.61
C LEU A 147 6.86 -0.84 3.00
N SER A 148 6.49 -1.92 3.68
CA SER A 148 7.39 -3.01 4.02
C SER A 148 7.05 -4.28 3.23
N PRO A 149 7.86 -4.71 2.26
CA PRO A 149 7.61 -5.94 1.50
C PRO A 149 7.31 -7.18 2.38
N PRO A 150 7.98 -7.43 3.51
CA PRO A 150 7.59 -8.49 4.43
C PRO A 150 6.15 -8.38 4.95
N LEU A 151 5.67 -7.17 5.28
CA LEU A 151 4.31 -6.95 5.78
C LEU A 151 3.26 -6.99 4.66
N VAL A 152 3.63 -6.67 3.43
CA VAL A 152 2.74 -6.80 2.27
C VAL A 152 2.38 -8.26 2.01
N LYS A 153 3.24 -9.23 2.36
CA LYS A 153 2.89 -10.66 2.25
C LYS A 153 1.70 -11.04 3.14
N ILE A 154 1.65 -10.50 4.36
CA ILE A 154 0.52 -10.71 5.30
C ILE A 154 -0.75 -10.06 4.73
N GLN A 155 -0.66 -8.82 4.27
CA GLN A 155 -1.80 -8.13 3.63
C GLN A 155 -2.32 -8.88 2.41
N ALA A 156 -1.42 -9.40 1.57
CA ALA A 156 -1.77 -10.18 0.38
C ALA A 156 -2.53 -11.48 0.73
N GLU A 157 -2.21 -12.13 1.85
CA GLU A 157 -2.93 -13.31 2.33
C GLU A 157 -4.36 -12.98 2.74
N HIS A 158 -4.57 -11.88 3.45
CA HIS A 158 -5.92 -11.39 3.78
C HIS A 158 -6.73 -11.05 2.52
N ILE A 159 -6.10 -10.42 1.53
CA ILE A 159 -6.74 -10.12 0.24
C ILE A 159 -7.13 -11.43 -0.48
N LEU A 160 -6.23 -12.41 -0.57
CA LEU A 160 -6.53 -13.72 -1.15
C LEU A 160 -7.75 -14.37 -0.49
N ASN A 161 -7.74 -14.43 0.85
CA ASN A 161 -8.81 -15.06 1.61
C ASN A 161 -10.14 -14.31 1.46
N GLY A 162 -10.09 -12.97 1.43
CA GLY A 162 -11.23 -12.11 1.16
C GLY A 162 -11.86 -12.40 -0.22
N LEU A 163 -11.05 -12.40 -1.28
CA LEU A 163 -11.52 -12.69 -2.64
C LEU A 163 -12.12 -14.12 -2.75
N ILE A 164 -11.45 -15.12 -2.18
CA ILE A 164 -11.97 -16.51 -2.16
C ILE A 164 -13.30 -16.60 -1.41
N SER A 165 -13.53 -15.79 -0.38
CA SER A 165 -14.77 -15.80 0.41
C SER A 165 -15.97 -15.25 -0.35
N ILE A 166 -15.73 -14.38 -1.34
CA ILE A 166 -16.76 -13.81 -2.24
C ILE A 166 -16.96 -14.70 -3.47
N ASP A 167 -15.86 -15.22 -4.01
CA ASP A 167 -15.86 -16.00 -5.26
C ASP A 167 -15.03 -17.28 -5.09
N PRO A 168 -15.60 -18.30 -4.41
CA PRO A 168 -14.93 -19.57 -4.18
C PRO A 168 -14.70 -20.38 -5.46
N ALA A 169 -15.47 -20.11 -6.52
CA ALA A 169 -15.33 -20.81 -7.80
C ALA A 169 -13.96 -20.55 -8.45
N ARG A 170 -13.42 -19.33 -8.29
CA ARG A 170 -12.12 -18.93 -8.83
C ARG A 170 -10.95 -19.13 -7.85
N ARG A 171 -11.14 -19.84 -6.74
CA ARG A 171 -10.09 -20.12 -5.71
C ARG A 171 -8.75 -20.55 -6.31
N LYS A 172 -8.75 -21.46 -7.28
CA LYS A 172 -7.51 -21.96 -7.90
C LYS A 172 -6.74 -20.85 -8.64
N ILE A 173 -7.47 -19.96 -9.31
CA ILE A 173 -6.90 -18.82 -10.05
C ILE A 173 -6.29 -17.82 -9.08
N TYR A 174 -7.05 -17.41 -8.05
CA TYR A 174 -6.55 -16.47 -7.04
C TYR A 174 -5.31 -17.00 -6.31
N LYS A 175 -5.29 -18.30 -5.93
CA LYS A 175 -4.11 -18.93 -5.33
C LYS A 175 -2.90 -18.91 -6.25
N LYS A 176 -3.07 -19.18 -7.55
CA LYS A 176 -1.98 -19.11 -8.55
C LYS A 176 -1.42 -17.68 -8.65
N ASN A 177 -2.30 -16.69 -8.79
CA ASN A 177 -1.90 -15.29 -8.91
C ASN A 177 -1.21 -14.79 -7.62
N TYR A 178 -1.75 -15.15 -6.46
CA TYR A 178 -1.15 -14.88 -5.15
C TYR A 178 0.28 -15.45 -5.07
N SER A 179 0.48 -16.71 -5.45
CA SER A 179 1.82 -17.31 -5.42
C SER A 179 2.80 -16.55 -6.33
N GLN A 180 2.35 -16.08 -7.49
CA GLN A 180 3.17 -15.25 -8.40
C GLN A 180 3.51 -13.90 -7.76
N PHE A 181 2.53 -13.27 -7.11
CA PHE A 181 2.72 -11.99 -6.42
C PHE A 181 3.67 -12.13 -5.22
N ILE A 182 3.51 -13.16 -4.40
CA ILE A 182 4.43 -13.44 -3.28
C ILE A 182 5.85 -13.66 -3.78
N ALA A 183 6.05 -14.45 -4.84
CA ALA A 183 7.37 -14.64 -5.43
C ALA A 183 7.99 -13.32 -5.94
N GLN A 184 7.17 -12.39 -6.44
CA GLN A 184 7.62 -11.05 -6.84
C GLN A 184 8.07 -10.23 -5.62
N ILE A 185 7.28 -10.24 -4.53
CA ILE A 185 7.62 -9.54 -3.28
C ILE A 185 8.89 -10.12 -2.66
N GLU A 186 9.07 -11.44 -2.66
CA GLU A 186 10.25 -12.09 -2.11
C GLU A 186 11.53 -11.75 -2.87
N ARG A 187 11.47 -11.67 -4.20
CA ARG A 187 12.59 -11.18 -5.01
C ARG A 187 12.94 -9.74 -4.68
N LEU A 188 11.91 -8.89 -4.48
CA LEU A 188 12.10 -7.50 -4.09
C LEU A 188 12.73 -7.36 -2.70
N ASP A 189 12.24 -8.10 -1.72
CA ASP A 189 12.77 -8.15 -0.35
C ASP A 189 14.24 -8.60 -0.34
N LYS A 190 14.56 -9.67 -1.06
CA LYS A 190 15.94 -10.13 -1.22
C LYS A 190 16.84 -9.08 -1.87
N LYS A 191 16.34 -8.39 -2.91
CA LYS A 191 17.07 -7.29 -3.57
C LYS A 191 17.39 -6.18 -2.58
N PHE A 192 16.43 -5.76 -1.74
CA PHE A 192 16.64 -4.70 -0.76
C PHE A 192 17.55 -5.13 0.38
N LYS A 193 17.44 -6.37 0.88
CA LYS A 193 18.40 -6.93 1.85
C LYS A 193 19.83 -6.87 1.32
N THR A 194 20.05 -7.26 0.06
CA THR A 194 21.36 -7.15 -0.59
C THR A 194 21.79 -5.70 -0.78
N LEU A 195 20.88 -4.81 -1.18
CA LEU A 195 21.16 -3.39 -1.42
C LEU A 195 21.69 -2.69 -0.16
N PHE A 196 21.11 -3.02 1.01
CA PHE A 196 21.41 -2.38 2.29
C PHE A 196 22.32 -3.21 3.21
N SER A 197 22.79 -4.40 2.76
CA SER A 197 23.67 -5.27 3.56
C SER A 197 25.04 -4.68 3.80
N LYS A 198 25.56 -3.86 2.90
CA LYS A 198 26.89 -3.24 3.04
C LYS A 198 26.83 -2.14 4.11
N ASP A 199 27.62 -2.32 5.16
CA ASP A 199 27.79 -1.29 6.18
C ASP A 199 28.59 -0.11 5.60
N THR A 200 27.92 0.99 5.35
CA THR A 200 28.52 2.25 4.88
C THR A 200 28.78 3.22 6.03
N GLY A 201 28.49 2.80 7.27
CA GLY A 201 28.50 3.68 8.45
C GLY A 201 27.30 4.65 8.50
N LYS A 202 26.66 4.90 7.36
CA LYS A 202 25.47 5.77 7.27
C LYS A 202 24.22 4.87 7.14
N LYS A 203 23.27 5.05 8.05
CA LYS A 203 22.01 4.29 8.08
C LYS A 203 20.78 5.19 8.22
N LYS A 204 20.97 6.50 8.24
CA LYS A 204 19.94 7.50 8.49
C LYS A 204 19.54 8.21 7.21
N PHE A 205 18.25 8.42 7.02
CA PHE A 205 17.71 9.24 5.93
C PHE A 205 16.58 10.14 6.45
N LEU A 206 16.47 11.32 5.85
CA LEU A 206 15.55 12.36 6.30
C LEU A 206 14.28 12.35 5.45
N VAL A 207 13.12 12.27 6.09
CA VAL A 207 11.80 12.32 5.47
C VAL A 207 11.01 13.51 6.01
N PHE A 208 10.09 14.06 5.23
CA PHE A 208 9.21 15.10 5.75
C PHE A 208 8.19 14.50 6.73
N HIS A 209 7.34 13.59 6.28
CA HIS A 209 6.37 12.85 7.09
C HIS A 209 6.87 11.41 7.36
N PRO A 210 6.71 10.86 8.58
CA PRO A 210 7.30 9.58 9.00
C PRO A 210 6.59 8.34 8.44
N SER A 211 6.53 8.18 7.12
CA SER A 211 5.84 7.06 6.48
C SER A 211 6.70 5.82 6.21
N TRP A 212 8.02 5.95 6.18
CA TRP A 212 8.94 4.88 5.76
C TRP A 212 9.53 4.06 6.91
N GLY A 213 8.93 4.12 8.11
CA GLY A 213 9.44 3.47 9.31
C GLY A 213 9.53 1.95 9.21
N TYR A 214 8.49 1.28 8.71
CA TYR A 214 8.51 -0.18 8.53
C TYR A 214 9.49 -0.63 7.43
N PHE A 215 9.69 0.20 6.40
CA PHE A 215 10.74 -0.03 5.40
C PHE A 215 12.12 0.06 6.05
N ALA A 216 12.37 1.11 6.82
CA ALA A 216 13.62 1.31 7.53
C ALA A 216 13.95 0.12 8.44
N ASP A 217 12.99 -0.32 9.25
CA ASP A 217 13.15 -1.47 10.15
C ASP A 217 13.48 -2.77 9.41
N ALA A 218 12.81 -3.02 8.28
CA ALA A 218 13.01 -4.24 7.50
C ALA A 218 14.43 -4.37 6.94
N TYR A 219 15.13 -3.24 6.75
CA TYR A 219 16.44 -3.20 6.08
C TYR A 219 17.57 -2.58 6.93
N GLY A 220 17.34 -2.46 8.25
CA GLY A 220 18.37 -1.99 9.20
C GLY A 220 18.72 -0.50 9.00
N LEU A 221 17.76 0.29 8.52
CA LEU A 221 17.89 1.72 8.32
C LEU A 221 17.20 2.50 9.46
N THR A 222 17.43 3.80 9.50
CA THR A 222 16.78 4.70 10.45
C THR A 222 16.16 5.87 9.71
N GLN A 223 14.85 5.94 9.74
CA GLN A 223 14.10 7.12 9.31
C GLN A 223 14.22 8.23 10.34
N ILE A 224 14.36 9.45 9.87
CA ILE A 224 14.32 10.66 10.69
C ILE A 224 13.26 11.57 10.06
N SER A 225 12.25 12.00 10.84
CA SER A 225 11.20 12.88 10.34
C SER A 225 11.45 14.35 10.63
N ILE A 226 11.04 15.21 9.69
CA ILE A 226 11.01 16.67 9.87
C ILE A 226 9.77 17.05 10.68
N GLU A 227 8.64 16.50 10.31
CA GLU A 227 7.35 16.70 10.95
C GLU A 227 7.34 16.11 12.37
N ILE A 228 6.71 16.82 13.30
CA ILE A 228 6.57 16.43 14.69
C ILE A 228 5.07 16.33 15.01
N GLU A 229 4.57 15.09 15.24
CA GLU A 229 3.15 14.86 15.60
C GLU A 229 2.15 15.52 14.62
N GLY A 230 2.41 15.42 13.32
CA GLY A 230 1.58 16.02 12.28
C GLY A 230 1.75 17.55 12.15
N LYS A 231 2.76 18.14 12.81
CA LYS A 231 3.00 19.59 12.82
C LYS A 231 4.38 19.93 12.27
N ASN A 232 4.45 21.08 11.63
CA ASN A 232 5.72 21.65 11.19
C ASN A 232 6.59 22.03 12.41
N PRO A 233 7.93 21.84 12.34
CA PRO A 233 8.84 22.23 13.40
C PRO A 233 8.81 23.74 13.63
N LYS A 234 8.96 24.16 14.89
CA LYS A 234 9.14 25.57 15.26
C LYS A 234 10.54 26.04 14.84
N ALA A 235 10.77 27.35 14.75
CA ALA A 235 12.04 27.93 14.30
C ALA A 235 13.28 27.35 15.01
N ARG A 236 13.23 27.18 16.34
CA ARG A 236 14.34 26.59 17.11
C ARG A 236 14.59 25.12 16.74
N GLU A 237 13.51 24.35 16.57
CA GLU A 237 13.59 22.92 16.17
C GLU A 237 14.13 22.80 14.75
N LEU A 238 13.72 23.70 13.86
CA LEU A 238 14.21 23.77 12.48
C LEU A 238 15.71 24.01 12.45
N ASN A 239 16.22 24.99 13.22
CA ASN A 239 17.66 25.27 13.30
C ASN A 239 18.46 24.07 13.84
N ASN A 240 17.93 23.41 14.87
CA ASN A 240 18.54 22.20 15.43
C ASN A 240 18.56 21.07 14.40
N LEU A 241 17.48 20.89 13.64
CA LEU A 241 17.40 19.90 12.54
C LEU A 241 18.43 20.18 11.44
N ILE A 242 18.56 21.43 11.00
CA ILE A 242 19.55 21.82 10.00
C ILE A 242 20.97 21.53 10.50
N THR A 243 21.27 21.89 11.75
CA THR A 243 22.57 21.61 12.37
C THR A 243 22.84 20.11 12.40
N PHE A 244 21.87 19.31 12.82
CA PHE A 244 21.98 17.86 12.83
C PHE A 244 22.18 17.27 11.44
N ALA A 245 21.40 17.72 10.46
CA ALA A 245 21.50 17.22 9.09
C ALA A 245 22.90 17.49 8.48
N ARG A 246 23.47 18.68 8.74
CA ARG A 246 24.84 19.02 8.36
C ARG A 246 25.88 18.10 9.05
N GLN A 247 25.74 17.86 10.35
CA GLN A 247 26.63 16.97 11.12
C GLN A 247 26.58 15.51 10.66
N GLN A 248 25.42 15.06 10.19
CA GLN A 248 25.22 13.70 9.67
C GLN A 248 25.48 13.61 8.16
N HIS A 249 25.90 14.71 7.50
CA HIS A 249 26.11 14.80 6.05
C HIS A 249 24.89 14.37 5.23
N ILE A 250 23.68 14.66 5.71
CA ILE A 250 22.43 14.39 5.00
C ILE A 250 22.28 15.43 3.89
N GLN A 251 22.04 14.98 2.67
CA GLN A 251 21.88 15.83 1.48
C GLN A 251 20.53 15.63 0.78
N ILE A 252 19.77 14.56 1.11
CA ILE A 252 18.48 14.29 0.49
C ILE A 252 17.38 14.37 1.53
N ILE A 253 16.33 15.11 1.20
CA ILE A 253 15.08 15.16 1.95
C ILE A 253 13.99 14.50 1.12
N PHE A 254 13.44 13.39 1.64
CA PHE A 254 12.33 12.69 1.00
C PHE A 254 10.99 13.33 1.40
N VAL A 255 10.21 13.75 0.41
CA VAL A 255 8.94 14.46 0.60
C VAL A 255 7.81 13.71 -0.12
N GLN A 256 6.65 13.68 0.52
CA GLN A 256 5.45 13.10 -0.05
C GLN A 256 4.64 14.15 -0.83
N PRO A 257 4.02 13.80 -1.97
CA PRO A 257 3.20 14.74 -2.75
C PRO A 257 2.01 15.35 -2.00
N GLN A 258 1.54 14.67 -0.95
CA GLN A 258 0.42 15.08 -0.10
C GLN A 258 0.75 16.29 0.79
N PHE A 259 2.02 16.67 0.91
CA PHE A 259 2.48 17.75 1.79
C PHE A 259 3.12 18.91 1.03
N SER A 260 3.09 20.10 1.65
CA SER A 260 3.77 21.27 1.07
C SER A 260 5.29 21.08 1.06
N THR A 261 5.90 21.27 -0.09
CA THR A 261 7.37 21.17 -0.23
C THR A 261 8.13 22.42 0.24
N LYS A 262 7.43 23.51 0.61
CA LYS A 262 8.05 24.81 0.93
C LYS A 262 9.11 24.70 2.02
N GLN A 263 8.78 24.06 3.14
CA GLN A 263 9.72 23.89 4.26
C GLN A 263 10.86 22.93 3.91
N ALA A 264 10.56 21.83 3.23
CA ALA A 264 11.59 20.89 2.80
C ALA A 264 12.64 21.56 1.87
N LYS A 265 12.18 22.44 0.96
CA LYS A 265 13.08 23.21 0.09
C LYS A 265 13.96 24.19 0.87
N ILE A 266 13.41 24.86 1.90
CA ILE A 266 14.20 25.73 2.77
C ILE A 266 15.28 24.92 3.50
N ILE A 267 14.92 23.78 4.08
CA ILE A 267 15.90 22.93 4.78
C ILE A 267 16.95 22.41 3.81
N ALA A 268 16.53 21.93 2.62
CA ALA A 268 17.45 21.44 1.60
C ALA A 268 18.46 22.51 1.17
N SER A 269 18.03 23.76 0.96
CA SER A 269 18.96 24.87 0.64
C SER A 269 19.98 25.13 1.76
N GLU A 270 19.55 25.04 3.02
CA GLU A 270 20.43 25.25 4.17
C GLU A 270 21.48 24.15 4.38
N ILE A 271 21.20 22.94 3.92
CA ILE A 271 22.13 21.79 4.02
C ILE A 271 22.90 21.52 2.72
N ASN A 272 22.79 22.39 1.71
CA ASN A 272 23.31 22.20 0.35
C ASN A 272 22.83 20.86 -0.26
N GLY A 273 21.58 20.50 -0.01
CA GLY A 273 20.97 19.26 -0.41
C GLY A 273 19.84 19.45 -1.42
N GLN A 274 19.10 18.37 -1.66
CA GLN A 274 17.99 18.35 -2.61
C GLN A 274 16.74 17.69 -2.01
N VAL A 275 15.59 17.98 -2.62
CA VAL A 275 14.30 17.34 -2.31
C VAL A 275 14.03 16.26 -3.35
N ILE A 276 13.72 15.05 -2.90
CA ILE A 276 13.29 13.93 -3.74
C ILE A 276 11.87 13.53 -3.32
N PHE A 277 10.98 13.35 -4.30
CA PHE A 277 9.64 12.84 -4.03
C PHE A 277 9.70 11.34 -3.75
N ALA A 278 9.09 10.93 -2.63
CA ALA A 278 8.89 9.55 -2.21
C ALA A 278 7.43 9.35 -1.82
N ASP A 279 6.60 9.00 -2.80
CA ASP A 279 5.16 8.88 -2.60
C ASP A 279 4.79 7.56 -1.89
N PRO A 280 4.32 7.59 -0.62
CA PRO A 280 3.90 6.38 0.08
C PRO A 280 2.57 5.82 -0.45
N LEU A 281 1.82 6.61 -1.24
CA LEU A 281 0.50 6.26 -1.77
C LEU A 281 0.49 6.00 -3.28
N ALA A 282 1.66 5.84 -3.91
CA ALA A 282 1.73 5.55 -5.34
C ALA A 282 0.98 4.25 -5.71
N GLU A 283 0.09 4.32 -6.71
CA GLU A 283 -0.65 3.15 -7.20
C GLU A 283 0.29 2.10 -7.80
N ASN A 284 1.30 2.52 -8.57
CA ASN A 284 2.37 1.62 -9.03
C ASN A 284 3.36 1.34 -7.89
N TRP A 285 2.88 0.61 -6.87
CA TRP A 285 3.62 0.34 -5.65
C TRP A 285 5.00 -0.30 -5.89
N TYR A 286 5.08 -1.27 -6.81
CA TYR A 286 6.30 -2.05 -7.02
C TYR A 286 7.47 -1.22 -7.55
N ASP A 287 7.22 -0.42 -8.57
CA ASP A 287 8.27 0.42 -9.16
C ASP A 287 8.60 1.61 -8.27
N ASN A 288 7.58 2.18 -7.62
CA ASN A 288 7.77 3.29 -6.69
C ASN A 288 8.67 2.90 -5.50
N ILE A 289 8.42 1.76 -4.84
CA ILE A 289 9.23 1.34 -3.70
C ILE A 289 10.68 1.02 -4.12
N GLN A 290 10.89 0.52 -5.34
CA GLN A 290 12.23 0.33 -5.89
C GLN A 290 12.96 1.65 -6.14
N ALA A 291 12.27 2.63 -6.74
CA ALA A 291 12.85 3.96 -6.99
C ALA A 291 13.24 4.65 -5.69
N VAL A 292 12.37 4.61 -4.68
CA VAL A 292 12.66 5.17 -3.36
C VAL A 292 13.81 4.44 -2.67
N ALA A 293 13.86 3.10 -2.71
CA ALA A 293 14.97 2.33 -2.17
C ALA A 293 16.31 2.70 -2.80
N MET A 294 16.34 2.93 -4.12
CA MET A 294 17.55 3.35 -4.83
C MET A 294 17.97 4.77 -4.44
N ALA A 295 17.02 5.70 -4.30
CA ALA A 295 17.30 7.07 -3.84
C ALA A 295 17.81 7.08 -2.39
N ILE A 296 17.23 6.29 -1.48
CA ILE A 296 17.74 6.11 -0.11
C ILE A 296 19.18 5.57 -0.17
N LYS A 297 19.47 4.56 -1.01
CA LYS A 297 20.83 4.01 -1.14
C LYS A 297 21.83 5.05 -1.64
N GLN A 298 21.40 5.95 -2.51
CA GLN A 298 22.25 7.07 -2.99
C GLN A 298 22.62 8.00 -1.83
N GLU A 299 21.66 8.34 -0.95
CA GLU A 299 21.90 9.17 0.24
C GLU A 299 22.88 8.52 1.22
N LEU A 300 22.87 7.20 1.32
CA LEU A 300 23.69 6.44 2.26
C LEU A 300 25.13 6.16 1.76
N LYS A 301 25.51 6.66 0.60
CA LYS A 301 26.90 6.59 0.10
C LYS A 301 27.74 7.71 0.71
#